data_68d87332c1b2db0d9b75dbfb64e6710d
#
_entry.id   68d87332c1b2db0d9b75dbfb64e6710d
#
_cell.length_a   1.000
_cell.length_b   1.000
_cell.length_c   1.000
_cell.angle_alpha   90.00
_cell.angle_beta   90.00
_cell.angle_gamma   90.00
#
_symmetry.space_group_name_H-M   'P 1'
#
loop_
_entity.id
_entity.type
_entity.pdbx_description
1 polymer ?
#
loop_
_entity_poly.entity_id
_entity_poly.type
_entity_poly.pdbx_seq_one_letter_code
_entity_poly.pdbx_strand_id
1 'polypeptide(L)'
;MALLLAGAMLPGCSRPQPDDANAAAGATAEPAPAAAGNAPSEGARENNADAFRFRIGALDAVALKDGDVDAPNDGKTFAIGQPTEQVAALLAAAGAPTDVLHLSIQPLLVRAGERVLLFDTGASDVEWARGGRLPASLRAAGVAPSGITDIFISHRHQDHVGGLLAPDGALAFPNATIHLSATEWAGMEADAEAAALVSAIAPKVATFEPGAELIPGTVTAVVDDGHTPGHSAYLITSGDDRLLYLGDTAHHFVVSVQRPEWTVAYDMDAPLAQRRRRELLQRAADDGTRVYAVHFPFPGLGRFETQGESFVWVAER
;
A
#
# COMPACT_ATOMS: atom_id res chain seq x y z
N MET A 1 55.67 14.46 -29.18
CA MET A 1 56.40 13.28 -29.63
C MET A 1 55.37 12.19 -29.72
N ALA A 2 54.71 11.96 -30.88
CA ALA A 2 55.18 11.21 -32.03
C ALA A 2 55.63 9.81 -31.64
N LEU A 3 55.12 8.72 -32.08
CA LEU A 3 54.90 8.16 -33.41
C LEU A 3 54.42 6.72 -33.25
N LEU A 4 53.43 6.29 -33.96
CA LEU A 4 53.34 5.45 -35.17
C LEU A 4 53.18 3.94 -34.88
N LEU A 5 52.10 3.31 -35.32
CA LEU A 5 51.73 2.71 -36.61
C LEU A 5 52.19 1.24 -36.83
N ALA A 6 51.27 0.44 -37.20
CA ALA A 6 51.21 -0.59 -38.27
C ALA A 6 50.46 -1.83 -37.77
N GLY A 7 49.45 -2.40 -38.34
CA GLY A 7 49.02 -2.51 -39.77
C GLY A 7 49.32 -3.90 -40.31
N ALA A 8 48.29 -4.67 -40.71
CA ALA A 8 48.26 -5.66 -41.82
C ALA A 8 47.18 -6.71 -41.55
N MET A 9 46.15 -6.77 -42.28
CA MET A 9 45.79 -7.29 -43.61
C MET A 9 45.48 -8.78 -43.63
N LEU A 10 44.28 -9.02 -44.20
CA LEU A 10 43.59 -10.20 -44.67
C LEU A 10 44.39 -11.06 -45.70
N PRO A 11 44.02 -12.30 -46.05
CA PRO A 11 42.90 -12.65 -46.91
C PRO A 11 42.23 -14.00 -46.53
N GLY A 12 41.09 -14.46 -46.96
CA GLY A 12 40.33 -14.31 -48.16
C GLY A 12 39.74 -15.69 -48.61
N CYS A 13 38.47 -15.71 -49.05
CA CYS A 13 37.81 -16.63 -50.00
C CYS A 13 37.68 -18.13 -49.62
N SER A 14 36.50 -18.76 -49.64
CA SER A 14 35.72 -19.10 -50.82
C SER A 14 34.38 -19.75 -50.44
N ARG A 15 33.31 -19.35 -51.15
CA ARG A 15 32.09 -20.17 -51.36
C ARG A 15 32.36 -21.27 -52.36
N PRO A 16 31.55 -22.38 -52.40
CA PRO A 16 30.53 -22.50 -53.42
C PRO A 16 29.15 -22.99 -52.95
N GLN A 17 28.12 -22.58 -53.62
CA GLN A 17 26.84 -23.23 -53.92
C GLN A 17 26.96 -23.82 -55.35
N PRO A 18 25.92 -24.53 -55.90
CA PRO A 18 24.68 -25.12 -55.41
C PRO A 18 24.55 -26.60 -55.81
N ASP A 19 23.43 -27.25 -55.52
CA ASP A 19 22.60 -28.00 -56.48
C ASP A 19 21.39 -28.71 -55.86
N ASP A 20 20.25 -28.27 -56.34
CA ASP A 20 19.04 -28.92 -56.88
C ASP A 20 18.25 -30.00 -56.09
N ALA A 21 16.99 -29.60 -55.98
CA ALA A 21 15.76 -30.34 -56.30
C ALA A 21 15.37 -31.60 -55.53
N ASN A 22 14.31 -31.55 -54.81
CA ASN A 22 13.08 -32.21 -55.25
C ASN A 22 11.84 -31.82 -54.45
N ALA A 23 10.75 -31.64 -55.16
CA ALA A 23 9.40 -31.33 -54.67
C ALA A 23 8.77 -32.56 -54.00
N ALA A 24 7.98 -32.36 -52.95
CA ALA A 24 6.68 -33.02 -52.81
C ALA A 24 5.85 -32.50 -51.61
N ALA A 25 4.62 -32.17 -51.98
CA ALA A 25 3.39 -32.32 -51.20
C ALA A 25 3.15 -31.43 -49.97
N GLY A 26 2.20 -30.50 -50.18
CA GLY A 26 1.54 -29.73 -49.15
C GLY A 26 0.85 -30.59 -48.09
N ALA A 27 1.04 -30.16 -46.88
CA ALA A 27 0.11 -30.40 -45.81
C ALA A 27 -0.23 -29.03 -45.20
N THR A 28 -1.45 -28.59 -45.45
CA THR A 28 -2.05 -27.45 -44.79
C THR A 28 -2.14 -27.74 -43.30
N ALA A 29 -1.26 -27.13 -42.51
CA ALA A 29 -1.39 -27.13 -41.09
C ALA A 29 -2.53 -26.18 -40.71
N GLU A 30 -3.59 -26.75 -40.21
CA GLU A 30 -4.67 -26.05 -39.53
C GLU A 30 -4.09 -25.26 -38.33
N PRO A 31 -4.44 -23.98 -38.14
CA PRO A 31 -3.96 -23.23 -36.98
C PRO A 31 -4.53 -23.89 -35.71
N ALA A 32 -3.64 -24.28 -34.80
CA ALA A 32 -4.02 -24.72 -33.47
C ALA A 32 -4.96 -23.68 -32.80
N PRO A 33 -6.02 -24.12 -32.12
CA PRO A 33 -6.89 -23.20 -31.42
C PRO A 33 -6.08 -22.44 -30.37
N ALA A 34 -6.19 -21.10 -30.41
CA ALA A 34 -5.65 -20.22 -29.39
C ALA A 34 -6.09 -20.76 -28.02
N ALA A 35 -5.14 -21.00 -27.13
CA ALA A 35 -5.42 -21.37 -25.75
C ALA A 35 -6.36 -20.31 -25.17
N ALA A 36 -7.62 -20.69 -24.96
CA ALA A 36 -8.58 -19.90 -24.22
C ALA A 36 -7.94 -19.65 -22.86
N GLY A 37 -7.60 -18.39 -22.59
CA GLY A 37 -7.17 -17.96 -21.27
C GLY A 37 -8.25 -18.42 -20.29
N ASN A 38 -7.87 -19.28 -19.36
CA ASN A 38 -8.71 -19.63 -18.23
C ASN A 38 -9.02 -18.34 -17.47
N ALA A 39 -10.19 -17.77 -17.72
CA ALA A 39 -10.81 -16.87 -16.76
C ALA A 39 -10.93 -17.67 -15.45
N PRO A 40 -10.43 -17.18 -14.31
CA PRO A 40 -10.59 -17.89 -13.06
C PRO A 40 -12.07 -18.02 -12.80
N SER A 41 -12.54 -19.26 -12.59
CA SER A 41 -13.90 -19.55 -12.17
C SER A 41 -14.29 -18.65 -11.01
N GLU A 42 -15.44 -17.98 -11.10
CA GLU A 42 -16.16 -17.29 -10.04
C GLU A 42 -16.64 -18.30 -8.96
N GLY A 43 -15.72 -19.00 -8.32
CA GLY A 43 -15.96 -19.55 -7.00
C GLY A 43 -15.81 -18.38 -6.03
N ALA A 44 -16.87 -18.05 -5.30
CA ALA A 44 -16.83 -17.11 -4.20
C ALA A 44 -15.63 -17.49 -3.32
N ARG A 45 -14.51 -16.75 -3.45
CA ARG A 45 -13.33 -16.96 -2.63
C ARG A 45 -13.70 -16.45 -1.24
N GLU A 46 -13.79 -17.36 -0.28
CA GLU A 46 -14.18 -17.06 1.09
C GLU A 46 -13.16 -16.09 1.73
N ASN A 47 -13.65 -15.26 2.65
CA ASN A 47 -12.77 -14.45 3.50
C ASN A 47 -11.93 -15.35 4.40
N ASN A 48 -10.67 -14.98 4.59
CA ASN A 48 -9.75 -15.70 5.45
C ASN A 48 -8.82 -14.72 6.20
N ALA A 49 -7.88 -15.24 6.97
CA ALA A 49 -6.96 -14.42 7.76
C ALA A 49 -6.01 -13.53 6.92
N ASP A 50 -5.89 -13.77 5.62
CA ASP A 50 -4.98 -13.04 4.73
C ASP A 50 -5.72 -12.09 3.78
N ALA A 51 -6.99 -12.34 3.50
CA ALA A 51 -7.77 -11.55 2.54
C ALA A 51 -9.24 -11.47 2.97
N PHE A 52 -9.73 -10.26 3.18
CA PHE A 52 -11.12 -9.98 3.50
C PHE A 52 -11.75 -9.14 2.39
N ARG A 53 -12.76 -9.70 1.72
CA ARG A 53 -13.46 -9.07 0.59
C ARG A 53 -14.65 -8.28 1.06
N PHE A 54 -14.83 -7.11 0.46
CA PHE A 54 -15.97 -6.24 0.71
C PHE A 54 -16.23 -5.38 -0.54
N ARG A 55 -17.16 -4.44 -0.46
CA ARG A 55 -17.49 -3.54 -1.56
C ARG A 55 -17.45 -2.08 -1.12
N ILE A 56 -17.12 -1.21 -2.11
CA ILE A 56 -17.29 0.23 -2.03
C ILE A 56 -18.19 0.59 -3.22
N GLY A 57 -19.50 0.68 -2.99
CA GLY A 57 -20.47 0.81 -4.07
C GLY A 57 -20.34 -0.28 -5.13
N ALA A 58 -19.99 0.08 -6.35
CA ALA A 58 -19.74 -0.85 -7.45
C ALA A 58 -18.34 -1.48 -7.46
N LEU A 59 -17.39 -0.97 -6.65
CA LEU A 59 -16.01 -1.44 -6.64
C LEU A 59 -15.86 -2.67 -5.74
N ASP A 60 -15.12 -3.67 -6.22
CA ASP A 60 -14.67 -4.79 -5.39
C ASP A 60 -13.39 -4.39 -4.66
N ALA A 61 -13.37 -4.64 -3.35
CA ALA A 61 -12.25 -4.31 -2.48
C ALA A 61 -11.81 -5.52 -1.64
N VAL A 62 -10.53 -5.58 -1.28
CA VAL A 62 -9.95 -6.63 -0.46
C VAL A 62 -8.97 -6.02 0.54
N ALA A 63 -9.23 -6.19 1.83
CA ALA A 63 -8.21 -5.97 2.84
C ALA A 63 -7.18 -7.09 2.75
N LEU A 64 -5.91 -6.73 2.63
CA LEU A 64 -4.79 -7.68 2.48
C LEU A 64 -3.95 -7.65 3.75
N LYS A 65 -3.77 -8.79 4.40
CA LYS A 65 -2.90 -8.88 5.57
C LYS A 65 -1.43 -8.94 5.13
N ASP A 66 -0.60 -8.02 5.62
CA ASP A 66 0.85 -8.11 5.48
C ASP A 66 1.54 -8.57 6.76
N GLY A 67 1.19 -7.99 7.89
CA GLY A 67 1.85 -8.29 9.14
C GLY A 67 1.16 -7.74 10.37
N ASP A 68 1.89 -7.79 11.49
CA ASP A 68 1.48 -7.26 12.78
C ASP A 68 2.69 -6.67 13.52
N VAL A 69 2.43 -5.63 14.31
CA VAL A 69 3.40 -5.03 15.24
C VAL A 69 2.83 -5.06 16.65
N ASP A 70 3.65 -5.40 17.62
CA ASP A 70 3.32 -5.33 19.03
C ASP A 70 4.16 -4.23 19.69
N ALA A 71 3.52 -3.16 20.14
CA ALA A 71 4.16 -2.08 20.84
C ALA A 71 3.86 -2.16 22.35
N PRO A 72 4.86 -2.23 23.24
CA PRO A 72 4.60 -2.26 24.67
C PRO A 72 3.95 -0.95 25.15
N ASN A 73 3.07 -1.05 26.14
CA ASN A 73 2.53 0.10 26.86
C ASN A 73 3.56 0.63 27.86
N ASP A 74 4.65 1.20 27.38
CA ASP A 74 5.78 1.69 28.19
C ASP A 74 5.95 3.23 28.13
N GLY A 75 5.03 3.92 27.46
CA GLY A 75 5.03 5.39 27.33
C GLY A 75 6.10 5.95 26.41
N LYS A 76 6.81 5.11 25.60
CA LYS A 76 7.87 5.56 24.70
C LYS A 76 7.41 5.74 23.26
N THR A 77 6.47 4.91 22.82
CA THR A 77 5.97 4.95 21.44
C THR A 77 4.59 5.59 21.35
N PHE A 78 3.67 5.14 22.18
CA PHE A 78 2.29 5.64 22.20
C PHE A 78 1.99 6.36 23.52
N ALA A 79 1.15 7.38 23.44
CA ALA A 79 0.69 8.16 24.59
C ALA A 79 1.87 8.77 25.40
N ILE A 80 2.89 9.26 24.69
CA ILE A 80 4.08 9.85 25.31
C ILE A 80 3.67 10.97 26.27
N GLY A 81 4.24 10.94 27.48
CA GLY A 81 3.94 11.90 28.55
C GLY A 81 2.69 11.57 29.36
N GLN A 82 1.98 10.46 29.05
CA GLN A 82 0.87 9.97 29.86
C GLN A 82 1.33 8.85 30.81
N PRO A 83 0.76 8.76 32.01
CA PRO A 83 1.00 7.62 32.89
C PRO A 83 0.56 6.30 32.22
N THR A 84 1.41 5.28 32.24
CA THR A 84 1.10 3.97 31.63
C THR A 84 -0.14 3.31 32.23
N GLU A 85 -0.43 3.56 33.51
CA GLU A 85 -1.64 3.10 34.18
C GLU A 85 -2.91 3.74 33.63
N GLN A 86 -2.83 5.03 33.19
CA GLN A 86 -3.95 5.71 32.52
C GLN A 86 -4.23 5.11 31.16
N VAL A 87 -3.17 4.80 30.40
CA VAL A 87 -3.27 4.11 29.11
C VAL A 87 -3.84 2.70 29.30
N ALA A 88 -3.35 1.97 30.30
CA ALA A 88 -3.85 0.64 30.66
C ALA A 88 -5.34 0.65 31.05
N ALA A 89 -5.77 1.65 31.82
CA ALA A 89 -7.19 1.81 32.19
C ALA A 89 -8.07 2.10 30.94
N LEU A 90 -7.59 2.92 30.01
CA LEU A 90 -8.29 3.21 28.76
C LEU A 90 -8.44 1.94 27.89
N LEU A 91 -7.36 1.18 27.74
CA LEU A 91 -7.34 -0.07 27.00
C LEU A 91 -8.28 -1.11 27.64
N ALA A 92 -8.22 -1.27 28.97
CA ALA A 92 -9.10 -2.19 29.72
C ALA A 92 -10.58 -1.86 29.54
N ALA A 93 -10.94 -0.55 29.59
CA ALA A 93 -12.31 -0.11 29.38
C ALA A 93 -12.86 -0.46 27.98
N ALA A 94 -11.97 -0.56 26.99
CA ALA A 94 -12.28 -0.97 25.61
C ALA A 94 -12.14 -2.50 25.39
N GLY A 95 -11.81 -3.28 26.42
CA GLY A 95 -11.60 -4.71 26.30
C GLY A 95 -10.32 -5.12 25.55
N ALA A 96 -9.36 -4.22 25.45
CA ALA A 96 -8.06 -4.46 24.80
C ALA A 96 -7.00 -4.89 25.82
N PRO A 97 -5.91 -5.59 25.39
CA PRO A 97 -4.74 -5.86 26.22
C PRO A 97 -4.17 -4.57 26.81
N THR A 98 -3.73 -4.61 28.07
CA THR A 98 -3.32 -3.41 28.82
C THR A 98 -1.83 -3.14 28.81
N ASP A 99 -1.03 -4.15 28.49
CA ASP A 99 0.42 -4.16 28.49
C ASP A 99 1.04 -4.00 27.10
N VAL A 100 0.24 -4.23 26.06
CA VAL A 100 0.67 -4.19 24.66
C VAL A 100 -0.41 -3.57 23.77
N LEU A 101 0.00 -2.78 22.80
CA LEU A 101 -0.83 -2.26 21.71
C LEU A 101 -0.54 -3.13 20.47
N HIS A 102 -1.55 -3.83 19.99
CA HIS A 102 -1.45 -4.64 18.78
C HIS A 102 -1.86 -3.80 17.57
N LEU A 103 -0.96 -3.70 16.59
CA LEU A 103 -1.20 -3.03 15.33
C LEU A 103 -1.15 -4.04 14.18
N SER A 104 -2.12 -3.98 13.29
CA SER A 104 -2.09 -4.71 12.02
C SER A 104 -1.25 -3.93 11.01
N ILE A 105 -0.73 -4.61 9.98
CA ILE A 105 -0.23 -3.99 8.75
C ILE A 105 -1.07 -4.60 7.62
N GLN A 106 -1.88 -3.76 6.97
CA GLN A 106 -2.87 -4.25 6.02
C GLN A 106 -3.10 -3.29 4.85
N PRO A 107 -2.39 -3.49 3.72
CA PRO A 107 -2.68 -2.81 2.46
C PRO A 107 -4.10 -3.07 1.97
N LEU A 108 -4.65 -2.13 1.19
CA LEU A 108 -5.98 -2.25 0.60
C LEU A 108 -5.88 -2.42 -0.92
N LEU A 109 -6.53 -3.43 -1.46
CA LEU A 109 -6.71 -3.63 -2.90
C LEU A 109 -8.11 -3.17 -3.32
N VAL A 110 -8.21 -2.43 -4.44
CA VAL A 110 -9.49 -2.04 -5.03
C VAL A 110 -9.47 -2.28 -6.54
N ARG A 111 -10.54 -2.87 -7.08
CA ARG A 111 -10.74 -3.03 -8.52
C ARG A 111 -11.70 -1.96 -9.04
N ALA A 112 -11.23 -1.14 -9.97
CA ALA A 112 -11.96 -0.03 -10.57
C ALA A 112 -11.92 -0.13 -12.10
N GLY A 113 -12.87 -0.86 -12.68
CA GLY A 113 -12.87 -1.20 -14.09
C GLY A 113 -11.66 -2.04 -14.48
N GLU A 114 -10.84 -1.56 -15.41
CA GLU A 114 -9.60 -2.23 -15.82
C GLU A 114 -8.42 -1.95 -14.87
N ARG A 115 -8.57 -1.01 -13.94
CA ARG A 115 -7.52 -0.68 -12.98
C ARG A 115 -7.59 -1.57 -11.74
N VAL A 116 -6.42 -1.93 -11.25
CA VAL A 116 -6.23 -2.64 -9.98
C VAL A 116 -5.34 -1.77 -9.10
N LEU A 117 -5.95 -1.17 -8.10
CA LEU A 117 -5.38 -0.17 -7.22
C LEU A 117 -4.90 -0.83 -5.93
N LEU A 118 -3.70 -0.48 -5.48
CA LEU A 118 -3.16 -0.93 -4.21
C LEU A 118 -2.85 0.31 -3.35
N PHE A 119 -3.31 0.34 -2.12
CA PHE A 119 -3.02 1.40 -1.15
C PHE A 119 -2.03 0.85 -0.14
N ASP A 120 -0.83 1.43 -0.12
CA ASP A 120 0.38 0.98 0.57
C ASP A 120 0.83 -0.44 0.19
N THR A 121 2.01 -0.84 0.61
CA THR A 121 2.62 -2.11 0.20
C THR A 121 3.14 -2.96 1.37
N GLY A 122 2.82 -2.57 2.60
CA GLY A 122 3.26 -3.30 3.79
C GLY A 122 4.73 -3.10 4.14
N ALA A 123 5.18 -3.82 5.17
CA ALA A 123 6.51 -3.71 5.75
C ALA A 123 7.57 -4.57 5.04
N SER A 124 7.14 -5.57 4.26
CA SER A 124 8.02 -6.67 3.83
C SER A 124 8.54 -7.51 5.00
N ASP A 125 9.53 -8.34 4.78
CA ASP A 125 10.13 -9.20 5.80
C ASP A 125 11.17 -8.41 6.62
N VAL A 126 10.68 -7.74 7.67
CA VAL A 126 11.52 -6.97 8.60
C VAL A 126 11.39 -7.52 10.02
N GLU A 127 12.50 -7.48 10.79
CA GLU A 127 12.59 -8.11 12.11
C GLU A 127 11.59 -7.54 13.14
N TRP A 128 11.32 -6.24 13.10
CA TRP A 128 10.45 -5.55 14.06
C TRP A 128 8.95 -5.75 13.81
N ALA A 129 8.59 -6.27 12.62
CA ALA A 129 7.20 -6.61 12.28
C ALA A 129 7.12 -8.08 11.84
N ARG A 130 6.01 -8.73 12.15
CA ARG A 130 5.69 -10.05 11.59
C ARG A 130 5.08 -9.87 10.19
N GLY A 131 5.85 -9.22 9.29
CA GLY A 131 5.45 -8.78 7.97
C GLY A 131 5.75 -9.77 6.84
N GLY A 132 5.68 -9.28 5.59
CA GLY A 132 6.03 -10.04 4.38
C GLY A 132 4.94 -10.98 3.87
N ARG A 133 3.69 -10.86 4.37
CA ARG A 133 2.56 -11.71 3.95
C ARG A 133 1.84 -11.16 2.72
N LEU A 134 2.05 -9.91 2.31
CA LEU A 134 1.36 -9.30 1.18
C LEU A 134 1.38 -10.16 -0.10
N PRO A 135 2.50 -10.80 -0.52
CA PRO A 135 2.49 -11.67 -1.70
C PRO A 135 1.54 -12.87 -1.56
N ALA A 136 1.38 -13.43 -0.34
CA ALA A 136 0.44 -14.50 -0.08
C ALA A 136 -1.01 -13.99 -0.10
N SER A 137 -1.26 -12.83 0.48
CA SER A 137 -2.57 -12.17 0.52
C SER A 137 -3.06 -11.77 -0.87
N LEU A 138 -2.16 -11.27 -1.75
CA LEU A 138 -2.46 -11.01 -3.16
C LEU A 138 -2.84 -12.30 -3.90
N ARG A 139 -2.11 -13.40 -3.68
CA ARG A 139 -2.49 -14.71 -4.26
C ARG A 139 -3.87 -15.16 -3.76
N ALA A 140 -4.17 -15.02 -2.46
CA ALA A 140 -5.48 -15.31 -1.90
C ALA A 140 -6.58 -14.43 -2.51
N ALA A 141 -6.27 -13.15 -2.80
CA ALA A 141 -7.15 -12.24 -3.53
C ALA A 141 -7.28 -12.59 -5.02
N GLY A 142 -6.41 -13.47 -5.56
CA GLY A 142 -6.37 -13.83 -6.98
C GLY A 142 -5.82 -12.74 -7.87
N VAL A 143 -4.81 -12.02 -7.36
CA VAL A 143 -4.13 -10.95 -8.08
C VAL A 143 -2.64 -11.27 -8.13
N ALA A 144 -2.09 -11.25 -9.34
CA ALA A 144 -0.66 -11.28 -9.52
C ALA A 144 -0.08 -9.87 -9.30
N PRO A 145 1.11 -9.71 -8.73
CA PRO A 145 1.75 -8.41 -8.57
C PRO A 145 1.85 -7.61 -9.88
N SER A 146 2.09 -8.27 -11.00
CA SER A 146 2.11 -7.65 -12.34
C SER A 146 0.75 -7.16 -12.82
N GLY A 147 -0.34 -7.54 -12.16
CA GLY A 147 -1.69 -7.06 -12.44
C GLY A 147 -2.06 -5.76 -11.72
N ILE A 148 -1.24 -5.29 -10.78
CA ILE A 148 -1.43 -3.98 -10.14
C ILE A 148 -1.07 -2.88 -11.15
N THR A 149 -1.98 -1.93 -11.33
CA THR A 149 -1.81 -0.82 -12.28
C THR A 149 -1.39 0.48 -11.61
N ASP A 150 -1.85 0.69 -10.38
CA ASP A 150 -1.60 1.91 -9.61
C ASP A 150 -1.37 1.56 -8.14
N ILE A 151 -0.39 2.20 -7.53
CA ILE A 151 -0.09 2.11 -6.10
C ILE A 151 -0.19 3.51 -5.52
N PHE A 152 -0.94 3.66 -4.45
CA PHE A 152 -1.09 4.91 -3.71
C PHE A 152 -0.38 4.77 -2.37
N ILE A 153 0.72 5.48 -2.20
CA ILE A 153 1.52 5.47 -0.97
C ILE A 153 1.04 6.61 -0.07
N SER A 154 0.62 6.25 1.14
CA SER A 154 0.20 7.25 2.13
C SER A 154 1.38 8.09 2.60
N HIS A 155 2.50 7.46 2.90
CA HIS A 155 3.75 8.10 3.30
C HIS A 155 4.94 7.13 3.24
N ARG A 156 6.16 7.63 3.53
CA ARG A 156 7.43 6.94 3.28
C ARG A 156 7.90 5.95 4.37
N HIS A 157 7.16 5.72 5.46
CA HIS A 157 7.59 4.77 6.47
C HIS A 157 7.64 3.34 5.92
N GLN A 158 8.53 2.53 6.50
CA GLN A 158 8.89 1.20 5.99
C GLN A 158 7.69 0.26 5.87
N ASP A 159 6.73 0.36 6.76
CA ASP A 159 5.53 -0.49 6.74
C ASP A 159 4.45 -0.06 5.72
N HIS A 160 4.73 0.99 4.94
CA HIS A 160 3.91 1.44 3.81
C HIS A 160 4.62 1.27 2.46
N VAL A 161 5.96 1.40 2.43
CA VAL A 161 6.76 1.30 1.20
C VAL A 161 7.58 0.00 1.10
N GLY A 162 7.65 -0.79 2.16
CA GLY A 162 8.57 -1.93 2.27
C GLY A 162 8.36 -3.01 1.20
N GLY A 163 7.13 -3.19 0.75
CA GLY A 163 6.80 -4.16 -0.29
C GLY A 163 6.98 -3.68 -1.73
N LEU A 164 7.47 -2.45 -1.97
CA LEU A 164 7.71 -1.93 -3.32
C LEU A 164 8.82 -2.68 -4.07
N LEU A 165 9.78 -3.24 -3.35
CA LEU A 165 10.83 -4.08 -3.91
C LEU A 165 10.67 -5.53 -3.46
N ALA A 166 10.97 -6.44 -4.36
CA ALA A 166 11.15 -7.86 -4.06
C ALA A 166 12.49 -8.09 -3.34
N PRO A 167 12.72 -9.25 -2.70
CA PRO A 167 13.95 -9.54 -1.98
C PRO A 167 15.23 -9.48 -2.82
N ASP A 168 15.13 -9.60 -4.12
CA ASP A 168 16.24 -9.47 -5.09
C ASP A 168 16.49 -8.01 -5.53
N GLY A 169 15.74 -7.05 -5.00
CA GLY A 169 15.82 -5.63 -5.34
C GLY A 169 15.07 -5.22 -6.60
N ALA A 170 14.40 -6.14 -7.30
CA ALA A 170 13.55 -5.80 -8.43
C ALA A 170 12.23 -5.15 -7.97
N LEU A 171 11.56 -4.40 -8.87
CA LEU A 171 10.23 -3.88 -8.60
C LEU A 171 9.26 -5.03 -8.35
N ALA A 172 8.62 -5.05 -7.18
CA ALA A 172 7.60 -6.05 -6.86
C ALA A 172 6.36 -5.90 -7.76
N PHE A 173 6.06 -4.68 -8.21
CA PHE A 173 4.91 -4.33 -9.04
C PHE A 173 5.35 -3.67 -10.35
N PRO A 174 5.87 -4.43 -11.33
CA PRO A 174 6.60 -3.89 -12.48
C PRO A 174 5.74 -3.03 -13.41
N ASN A 175 4.41 -3.20 -13.39
CA ASN A 175 3.48 -2.49 -14.26
C ASN A 175 2.78 -1.30 -13.59
N ALA A 176 2.95 -1.14 -12.28
CA ALA A 176 2.27 -0.10 -11.53
C ALA A 176 2.89 1.28 -11.72
N THR A 177 2.05 2.31 -11.75
CA THR A 177 2.44 3.69 -11.45
C THR A 177 2.36 3.88 -9.94
N ILE A 178 3.38 4.50 -9.34
CA ILE A 178 3.46 4.74 -7.89
C ILE A 178 3.12 6.21 -7.65
N HIS A 179 1.98 6.44 -6.99
CA HIS A 179 1.49 7.76 -6.64
C HIS A 179 1.83 8.07 -5.18
N LEU A 180 2.53 9.17 -4.94
CA LEU A 180 2.75 9.71 -3.60
C LEU A 180 2.86 11.24 -3.66
N SER A 181 2.68 11.92 -2.52
CA SER A 181 2.77 13.37 -2.52
C SER A 181 4.16 13.86 -2.91
N ALA A 182 4.25 15.03 -3.57
CA ALA A 182 5.52 15.63 -3.95
C ALA A 182 6.43 15.85 -2.73
N THR A 183 5.83 16.15 -1.57
CA THR A 183 6.57 16.34 -0.32
C THR A 183 7.17 15.03 0.20
N GLU A 184 6.43 13.91 0.13
CA GLU A 184 6.97 12.59 0.53
C GLU A 184 8.09 12.17 -0.41
N TRP A 185 7.90 12.34 -1.72
CA TRP A 185 8.93 12.01 -2.70
C TRP A 185 10.22 12.78 -2.45
N ALA A 186 10.14 14.11 -2.28
CA ALA A 186 11.30 14.93 -1.94
C ALA A 186 11.96 14.50 -0.63
N GLY A 187 11.16 14.08 0.36
CA GLY A 187 11.68 13.53 1.61
C GLY A 187 12.44 12.21 1.43
N MET A 188 11.95 11.32 0.56
CA MET A 188 12.65 10.07 0.22
C MET A 188 13.95 10.35 -0.55
N GLU A 189 13.94 11.28 -1.51
CA GLU A 189 15.14 11.66 -2.27
C GLU A 189 16.23 12.29 -1.38
N ALA A 190 15.85 12.96 -0.31
CA ALA A 190 16.78 13.56 0.66
C ALA A 190 17.33 12.54 1.67
N ASP A 191 16.72 11.37 1.78
CA ASP A 191 17.12 10.33 2.72
C ASP A 191 18.15 9.37 2.09
N ALA A 192 19.37 9.38 2.61
CA ALA A 192 20.42 8.50 2.12
C ALA A 192 20.13 7.00 2.35
N GLU A 193 19.35 6.65 3.37
CA GLU A 193 18.94 5.27 3.64
C GLU A 193 17.90 4.77 2.61
N ALA A 194 17.10 5.67 2.06
CA ALA A 194 16.13 5.38 1.00
C ALA A 194 16.73 5.33 -0.41
N ALA A 195 18.02 5.67 -0.61
CA ALA A 195 18.61 5.87 -1.94
C ALA A 195 18.43 4.68 -2.89
N ALA A 196 18.54 3.45 -2.40
CA ALA A 196 18.37 2.24 -3.21
C ALA A 196 16.91 2.09 -3.68
N LEU A 197 15.95 2.29 -2.77
CA LEU A 197 14.52 2.27 -3.07
C LEU A 197 14.17 3.38 -4.07
N VAL A 198 14.59 4.62 -3.79
CA VAL A 198 14.37 5.78 -4.66
C VAL A 198 14.87 5.51 -6.08
N SER A 199 16.11 5.02 -6.22
CA SER A 199 16.68 4.69 -7.53
C SER A 199 15.86 3.66 -8.31
N ALA A 200 15.33 2.65 -7.62
CA ALA A 200 14.57 1.59 -8.23
C ALA A 200 13.17 2.05 -8.67
N ILE A 201 12.48 2.85 -7.85
CA ILE A 201 11.09 3.24 -8.10
C ILE A 201 10.94 4.53 -8.92
N ALA A 202 11.94 5.41 -8.96
CA ALA A 202 11.88 6.71 -9.63
C ALA A 202 11.26 6.68 -11.05
N PRO A 203 11.54 5.69 -11.93
CA PRO A 203 10.91 5.63 -13.26
C PRO A 203 9.40 5.36 -13.24
N LYS A 204 8.83 5.00 -12.09
CA LYS A 204 7.42 4.65 -11.90
C LYS A 204 6.65 5.67 -11.07
N VAL A 205 7.36 6.63 -10.47
CA VAL A 205 6.76 7.62 -9.57
C VAL A 205 5.99 8.69 -10.35
N ALA A 206 4.78 8.94 -9.91
CA ALA A 206 3.95 10.07 -10.29
C ALA A 206 3.58 10.84 -9.02
N THR A 207 4.16 12.02 -8.85
CA THR A 207 3.90 12.85 -7.68
C THR A 207 2.60 13.64 -7.85
N PHE A 208 1.96 13.97 -6.71
CA PHE A 208 0.76 14.80 -6.67
C PHE A 208 0.86 15.86 -5.57
N GLU A 209 0.03 16.90 -5.70
CA GLU A 209 -0.20 17.88 -4.64
C GLU A 209 -1.38 17.46 -3.75
N PRO A 210 -1.34 17.77 -2.44
CA PRO A 210 -2.42 17.44 -1.51
C PRO A 210 -3.78 17.96 -2.00
N GLY A 211 -4.81 17.11 -1.88
CA GLY A 211 -6.16 17.39 -2.35
C GLY A 211 -6.41 17.09 -3.84
N ALA A 212 -5.42 16.56 -4.56
CA ALA A 212 -5.58 16.20 -5.97
C ALA A 212 -6.55 15.01 -6.17
N GLU A 213 -7.35 15.08 -7.22
CA GLU A 213 -8.09 13.93 -7.73
C GLU A 213 -7.13 13.09 -8.59
N LEU A 214 -6.81 11.87 -8.12
CA LEU A 214 -5.78 11.02 -8.73
C LEU A 214 -6.36 10.07 -9.78
N ILE A 215 -7.52 9.51 -9.50
CA ILE A 215 -8.34 8.77 -10.46
C ILE A 215 -9.69 9.47 -10.52
N PRO A 216 -10.06 10.06 -11.67
CA PRO A 216 -11.29 10.82 -11.80
C PRO A 216 -12.53 10.06 -11.29
N GLY A 217 -13.28 10.69 -10.40
CA GLY A 217 -14.49 10.15 -9.77
C GLY A 217 -14.25 8.98 -8.82
N THR A 218 -12.99 8.54 -8.59
CA THR A 218 -12.71 7.32 -7.83
C THR A 218 -11.74 7.54 -6.67
N VAL A 219 -10.60 8.20 -6.88
CA VAL A 219 -9.57 8.36 -5.83
C VAL A 219 -9.16 9.82 -5.71
N THR A 220 -9.32 10.38 -4.52
CA THR A 220 -8.86 11.74 -4.18
C THR A 220 -7.91 11.66 -3.00
N ALA A 221 -6.76 12.31 -3.10
CA ALA A 221 -5.85 12.48 -1.97
C ALA A 221 -6.44 13.49 -0.97
N VAL A 222 -6.42 13.16 0.30
CA VAL A 222 -6.89 14.02 1.40
C VAL A 222 -5.67 14.54 2.14
N VAL A 223 -5.61 15.86 2.34
CA VAL A 223 -4.54 16.50 3.12
C VAL A 223 -4.57 15.99 4.55
N ASP A 224 -3.48 15.40 5.01
CA ASP A 224 -3.37 14.81 6.34
C ASP A 224 -1.91 14.83 6.83
N ASP A 225 -1.22 15.95 6.58
CA ASP A 225 0.15 16.18 6.99
C ASP A 225 0.32 16.21 8.52
N GLY A 226 1.54 15.94 8.99
CA GLY A 226 1.89 15.98 10.42
C GLY A 226 2.54 14.69 10.91
N HIS A 227 1.97 13.51 10.59
CA HIS A 227 2.64 12.23 10.82
C HIS A 227 3.97 12.19 10.04
N THR A 228 3.92 12.43 8.75
CA THR A 228 5.06 12.92 7.96
C THR A 228 4.64 14.20 7.22
N PRO A 229 5.59 15.02 6.72
CA PRO A 229 5.25 16.30 6.09
C PRO A 229 4.35 16.20 4.86
N GLY A 230 4.33 15.07 4.18
CA GLY A 230 3.52 14.83 2.97
C GLY A 230 2.53 13.69 3.12
N HIS A 231 2.30 13.16 4.32
CA HIS A 231 1.33 12.11 4.56
C HIS A 231 -0.04 12.48 3.98
N SER A 232 -0.66 11.52 3.32
CA SER A 232 -1.96 11.67 2.68
C SER A 232 -2.87 10.50 3.01
N ALA A 233 -4.09 10.79 3.45
CA ALA A 233 -5.18 9.83 3.41
C ALA A 233 -5.80 9.81 2.02
N TYR A 234 -6.64 8.81 1.71
CA TYR A 234 -7.28 8.71 0.40
C TYR A 234 -8.78 8.48 0.55
N LEU A 235 -9.58 9.30 -0.15
CA LEU A 235 -11.01 9.08 -0.28
C LEU A 235 -11.28 8.27 -1.57
N ILE A 236 -11.86 7.10 -1.39
CA ILE A 236 -12.25 6.20 -2.48
C ILE A 236 -13.76 6.30 -2.64
N THR A 237 -14.23 6.65 -3.84
CA THR A 237 -15.63 6.94 -4.13
C THR A 237 -16.18 6.02 -5.22
N SER A 238 -17.43 5.58 -5.06
CA SER A 238 -18.17 4.84 -6.07
C SER A 238 -19.66 5.13 -5.96
N GLY A 239 -20.15 6.03 -6.81
CA GLY A 239 -21.49 6.59 -6.67
C GLY A 239 -21.63 7.37 -5.36
N ASP A 240 -22.61 6.98 -4.55
CA ASP A 240 -22.84 7.59 -3.23
C ASP A 240 -22.01 6.95 -2.11
N ASP A 241 -21.34 5.83 -2.39
CA ASP A 241 -20.54 5.12 -1.41
C ASP A 241 -19.11 5.67 -1.34
N ARG A 242 -18.60 5.81 -0.11
CA ARG A 242 -17.26 6.36 0.16
C ARG A 242 -16.54 5.53 1.20
N LEU A 243 -15.25 5.35 0.99
CA LEU A 243 -14.33 4.75 1.96
C LEU A 243 -13.14 5.69 2.15
N LEU A 244 -12.83 6.06 3.37
CA LEU A 244 -11.65 6.82 3.72
C LEU A 244 -10.55 5.87 4.16
N TYR A 245 -9.47 5.76 3.37
CA TYR A 245 -8.23 5.09 3.75
C TYR A 245 -7.39 6.04 4.56
N LEU A 246 -7.09 5.69 5.82
CA LEU A 246 -6.49 6.63 6.78
C LEU A 246 -4.97 6.79 6.64
N GLY A 247 -4.25 5.77 6.14
CA GLY A 247 -2.81 5.70 6.41
C GLY A 247 -2.55 5.76 7.92
N ASP A 248 -1.61 6.59 8.33
CA ASP A 248 -1.18 6.76 9.73
C ASP A 248 -1.76 7.98 10.43
N THR A 249 -2.92 8.45 9.96
CA THR A 249 -3.72 9.40 10.75
C THR A 249 -3.97 8.87 12.17
N ALA A 250 -4.22 7.57 12.29
CA ALA A 250 -4.48 6.91 13.57
C ALA A 250 -3.91 5.49 13.56
N HIS A 251 -3.13 5.14 14.59
CA HIS A 251 -2.41 3.86 14.65
C HIS A 251 -3.13 2.79 15.49
N HIS A 252 -3.83 3.19 16.55
CA HIS A 252 -4.48 2.22 17.45
C HIS A 252 -5.95 2.59 17.67
N PHE A 253 -6.84 1.61 17.48
CA PHE A 253 -8.29 1.77 17.48
C PHE A 253 -8.89 2.31 18.79
N VAL A 254 -8.16 2.20 19.91
CA VAL A 254 -8.55 2.78 21.20
C VAL A 254 -7.77 4.07 21.44
N VAL A 255 -6.45 4.00 21.50
CA VAL A 255 -5.61 5.11 21.97
C VAL A 255 -5.70 6.31 21.02
N SER A 256 -5.45 6.10 19.71
CA SER A 256 -5.48 7.20 18.74
C SER A 256 -6.88 7.76 18.47
N VAL A 257 -7.91 6.94 18.72
CA VAL A 257 -9.30 7.33 18.49
C VAL A 257 -9.91 8.05 19.69
N GLN A 258 -9.76 7.48 20.90
CA GLN A 258 -10.35 8.05 22.10
C GLN A 258 -9.52 9.21 22.68
N ARG A 259 -8.24 9.30 22.32
CA ARG A 259 -7.31 10.34 22.76
C ARG A 259 -6.48 10.85 21.59
N PRO A 260 -7.11 11.48 20.59
CA PRO A 260 -6.41 11.94 19.39
C PRO A 260 -5.31 12.98 19.68
N GLU A 261 -5.36 13.61 20.85
CA GLU A 261 -4.37 14.56 21.35
C GLU A 261 -3.14 13.91 21.99
N TRP A 262 -3.12 12.58 22.17
CA TRP A 262 -1.95 11.92 22.76
C TRP A 262 -0.84 11.74 21.71
N THR A 263 0.38 12.00 22.14
CA THR A 263 1.57 11.99 21.26
C THR A 263 1.97 10.57 20.90
N VAL A 264 2.29 10.39 19.63
CA VAL A 264 2.91 9.18 19.08
C VAL A 264 4.33 9.52 18.65
N ALA A 265 5.28 8.62 18.92
CA ALA A 265 6.72 8.85 18.65
C ALA A 265 7.02 9.05 17.16
N TYR A 266 6.20 8.48 16.30
CA TYR A 266 6.39 8.52 14.84
C TYR A 266 5.83 9.79 14.19
N ASP A 267 5.07 10.63 14.92
CA ASP A 267 4.56 11.90 14.40
C ASP A 267 5.70 12.92 14.32
N MET A 268 6.14 13.29 13.11
CA MET A 268 7.24 14.23 12.88
C MET A 268 6.89 15.67 13.30
N ASP A 269 5.60 16.06 13.18
CA ASP A 269 5.01 17.26 13.76
C ASP A 269 3.81 16.85 14.63
N ALA A 270 4.08 16.43 15.87
CA ALA A 270 3.05 15.91 16.74
C ALA A 270 1.86 16.88 16.97
N PRO A 271 2.06 18.18 17.17
CA PRO A 271 0.93 19.13 17.27
C PRO A 271 0.08 19.19 16.01
N LEU A 272 0.67 19.12 14.82
CA LEU A 272 -0.05 19.10 13.54
C LEU A 272 -0.78 17.77 13.36
N ALA A 273 -0.10 16.63 13.56
CA ALA A 273 -0.68 15.31 13.47
C ALA A 273 -1.91 15.13 14.39
N GLN A 274 -1.82 15.61 15.63
CA GLN A 274 -2.94 15.59 16.59
C GLN A 274 -4.14 16.41 16.09
N ARG A 275 -3.90 17.59 15.51
CA ARG A 275 -4.98 18.42 14.92
C ARG A 275 -5.61 17.72 13.72
N ARG A 276 -4.80 17.22 12.77
CA ARG A 276 -5.27 16.51 11.58
C ARG A 276 -6.06 15.26 11.94
N ARG A 277 -5.54 14.47 12.88
CA ARG A 277 -6.22 13.30 13.43
C ARG A 277 -7.60 13.65 13.95
N ARG A 278 -7.69 14.65 14.82
CA ARG A 278 -8.99 15.11 15.37
C ARG A 278 -9.94 15.61 14.28
N GLU A 279 -9.46 16.43 13.34
CA GLU A 279 -10.26 16.97 12.23
C GLU A 279 -10.81 15.86 11.34
N LEU A 280 -9.99 14.84 11.04
CA LEU A 280 -10.37 13.75 10.14
C LEU A 280 -11.33 12.77 10.83
N LEU A 281 -11.09 12.44 12.10
CA LEU A 281 -12.01 11.64 12.92
C LEU A 281 -13.38 12.33 13.04
N GLN A 282 -13.41 13.64 13.33
CA GLN A 282 -14.66 14.41 13.44
C GLN A 282 -15.42 14.41 12.13
N ARG A 283 -14.77 14.73 11.01
CA ARG A 283 -15.40 14.74 9.69
C ARG A 283 -15.96 13.36 9.33
N ALA A 284 -15.17 12.31 9.54
CA ALA A 284 -15.62 10.95 9.23
C ALA A 284 -16.82 10.53 10.09
N ALA A 285 -16.87 10.94 11.36
CA ALA A 285 -17.99 10.69 12.26
C ALA A 285 -19.24 11.49 11.86
N ASP A 286 -19.10 12.78 11.55
CA ASP A 286 -20.21 13.67 11.16
C ASP A 286 -20.85 13.21 9.84
N ASP A 287 -20.02 12.81 8.87
CA ASP A 287 -20.48 12.35 7.54
C ASP A 287 -20.92 10.88 7.55
N GLY A 288 -20.67 10.13 8.62
CA GLY A 288 -20.89 8.69 8.69
C GLY A 288 -20.05 7.92 7.66
N THR A 289 -18.89 8.46 7.25
CA THR A 289 -18.04 7.87 6.22
C THR A 289 -17.44 6.56 6.73
N ARG A 290 -17.49 5.51 5.90
CA ARG A 290 -16.76 4.26 6.16
C ARG A 290 -15.27 4.52 6.12
N VAL A 291 -14.54 3.82 6.98
CA VAL A 291 -13.11 4.02 7.16
C VAL A 291 -12.38 2.69 6.99
N TYR A 292 -11.22 2.75 6.34
CA TYR A 292 -10.23 1.69 6.34
C TYR A 292 -8.98 2.17 7.07
N ALA A 293 -8.66 1.50 8.17
CA ALA A 293 -7.53 1.84 9.03
C ALA A 293 -6.46 0.75 8.96
N VAL A 294 -5.29 1.09 8.43
CA VAL A 294 -4.21 0.16 8.09
C VAL A 294 -3.64 -0.57 9.32
N HIS A 295 -3.72 0.05 10.50
CA HIS A 295 -3.15 -0.48 11.74
C HIS A 295 -4.18 -1.00 12.76
N PHE A 296 -5.47 -0.89 12.47
CA PHE A 296 -6.51 -1.38 13.38
C PHE A 296 -6.68 -2.91 13.23
N PRO A 297 -7.41 -3.56 14.16
CA PRO A 297 -7.65 -4.99 14.04
C PRO A 297 -8.19 -5.37 12.66
N PHE A 298 -7.59 -6.40 12.06
CA PHE A 298 -7.99 -6.88 10.73
C PHE A 298 -9.50 -7.22 10.67
N PRO A 299 -10.24 -6.79 9.63
CA PRO A 299 -9.79 -6.18 8.36
C PRO A 299 -9.68 -4.64 8.37
N GLY A 300 -9.76 -3.96 9.50
CA GLY A 300 -9.61 -2.52 9.61
C GLY A 300 -10.77 -1.69 9.08
N LEU A 301 -11.92 -2.32 8.81
CA LEU A 301 -13.14 -1.67 8.33
C LEU A 301 -14.05 -1.26 9.49
N GLY A 302 -14.61 -0.07 9.39
CA GLY A 302 -15.57 0.42 10.37
C GLY A 302 -15.96 1.87 10.17
N ARG A 303 -16.38 2.51 11.27
CA ARG A 303 -16.77 3.92 11.32
C ARG A 303 -16.30 4.53 12.64
N PHE A 304 -16.16 5.83 12.66
CA PHE A 304 -16.03 6.56 13.91
C PHE A 304 -17.40 7.07 14.34
N GLU A 305 -17.65 7.02 15.63
CA GLU A 305 -18.81 7.63 16.26
C GLU A 305 -18.33 8.60 17.36
N THR A 306 -19.00 9.74 17.48
CA THR A 306 -18.72 10.71 18.53
C THR A 306 -19.20 10.18 19.88
N GLN A 307 -18.35 10.24 20.90
CA GLN A 307 -18.68 9.89 22.29
C GLN A 307 -18.22 10.99 23.25
N GLY A 308 -19.14 11.88 23.62
CA GLY A 308 -18.79 13.08 24.39
C GLY A 308 -17.84 14.00 23.60
N GLU A 309 -16.67 14.30 24.15
CA GLU A 309 -15.62 15.09 23.48
C GLU A 309 -14.60 14.23 22.72
N SER A 310 -14.86 12.92 22.59
CA SER A 310 -13.97 11.94 22.01
C SER A 310 -14.67 11.12 20.92
N PHE A 311 -14.01 10.10 20.41
CA PHE A 311 -14.53 9.21 19.39
C PHE A 311 -14.38 7.76 19.83
N VAL A 312 -15.17 6.90 19.22
CA VAL A 312 -15.02 5.43 19.32
C VAL A 312 -14.98 4.82 17.94
N TRP A 313 -14.22 3.74 17.82
CA TRP A 313 -14.18 2.90 16.63
C TRP A 313 -15.27 1.83 16.70
N VAL A 314 -16.13 1.79 15.69
CA VAL A 314 -17.16 0.76 15.51
C VAL A 314 -16.76 -0.08 14.31
N ALA A 315 -16.24 -1.28 14.57
CA ALA A 315 -15.81 -2.20 13.52
C ALA A 315 -17.02 -2.70 12.71
N GLU A 316 -16.88 -2.72 11.38
CA GLU A 316 -17.80 -3.39 10.48
C GLU A 316 -17.56 -4.92 10.56
N ARG A 317 -18.66 -5.70 10.65
CA ARG A 317 -18.63 -7.17 10.81
C ARG A 317 -18.97 -7.88 9.51
#